data_ee6682a2b559caa055b104ab68de4788
#
_entry.id   ee6682a2b559caa055b104ab68de4788
#
_cell.length_a   1.000
_cell.length_b   1.000
_cell.length_c   1.000
_cell.angle_alpha   90.00
_cell.angle_beta   90.00
_cell.angle_gamma   90.00
#
_symmetry.space_group_name_H-M   'P 1'
#
loop_
_entity.id
_entity.type
_entity.pdbx_description
1 polymer ?
#
loop_
_entity_poly.entity_id
_entity_poly.type
_entity_poly.pdbx_seq_one_letter_code
_entity_poly.pdbx_strand_id
1 'polypeptide(L)'
;MATFTKLIRNRSLVVLGASESVSNIGNWITMMAVFAMIVFKGDGSILQSSAIFLAGLLPTLVFSPAAGWLIDHFDRKWLMVGSELFSGLIIAALIFVKRLELIYAILALQAISTSIMTPARQAVVPDIVSRQDLTRANAFFQQLAGLIKIGAPMIAGLILAVVNPHHAIILDVISFVFSAILLSRLPSLQPHPDDSASGVRTEKPSGGRKRKINTVLKESPRLRLLFLSIFLGIIVIVGFDVIGAVFIRDVLKGSEGFFGLLIGLVGLGTLGASVLLMLQRENHDPWRDVVLGMLLLATLPASLALGTWVNQPVIARLLAIGGSLLGGVGNGLLVIQMGTLLQLLSPPALLGRMGGVFQSTAVAGQLVGIVLTPLFVPGLLSMGGYLGLGALALGILVLYTILTLHRSAPMQSAAGPAGD
;
A
#
# COMPACT_ATOMS: atom_id res chain seq x y z
N MET A 1 -5.55 18.75 21.20
CA MET A 1 -4.85 17.76 22.04
C MET A 1 -5.78 16.94 22.96
N ALA A 2 -6.71 17.54 23.70
CA ALA A 2 -7.61 16.81 24.62
C ALA A 2 -8.43 15.66 23.98
N THR A 3 -8.73 15.76 22.69
CA THR A 3 -9.60 14.81 21.98
C THR A 3 -8.86 13.56 21.52
N PHE A 4 -7.58 13.67 21.12
CA PHE A 4 -6.74 12.52 20.75
C PHE A 4 -6.41 11.66 21.99
N THR A 5 -6.18 12.32 23.12
CA THR A 5 -5.97 11.68 24.42
C THR A 5 -7.18 10.81 24.82
N LYS A 6 -8.40 11.20 24.47
CA LYS A 6 -9.62 10.43 24.73
C LYS A 6 -9.67 9.13 23.92
N LEU A 7 -9.23 9.14 22.65
CA LEU A 7 -9.17 7.94 21.80
C LEU A 7 -8.14 6.94 22.30
N ILE A 8 -6.94 7.40 22.68
CA ILE A 8 -5.88 6.55 23.24
C ILE A 8 -6.29 5.93 24.58
N ARG A 9 -7.21 6.55 25.33
CA ARG A 9 -7.81 5.99 26.55
C ARG A 9 -8.83 4.88 26.28
N ASN A 10 -9.32 4.73 25.04
CA ASN A 10 -10.19 3.62 24.67
C ASN A 10 -9.34 2.35 24.50
N ARG A 11 -9.40 1.48 25.52
CA ARG A 11 -8.59 0.26 25.58
C ARG A 11 -8.83 -0.67 24.38
N SER A 12 -10.08 -0.81 23.92
CA SER A 12 -10.42 -1.67 22.78
C SER A 12 -9.84 -1.15 21.47
N LEU A 13 -9.87 0.18 21.25
CA LEU A 13 -9.29 0.81 20.07
C LEU A 13 -7.76 0.64 20.05
N VAL A 14 -7.09 0.83 21.19
CA VAL A 14 -5.64 0.66 21.31
C VAL A 14 -5.23 -0.80 21.10
N VAL A 15 -5.97 -1.74 21.70
CA VAL A 15 -5.74 -3.19 21.53
C VAL A 15 -5.87 -3.57 20.06
N LEU A 16 -6.92 -3.12 19.37
CA LEU A 16 -7.13 -3.39 17.94
C LEU A 16 -6.02 -2.79 17.08
N GLY A 17 -5.63 -1.53 17.32
CA GLY A 17 -4.54 -0.87 16.60
C GLY A 17 -3.16 -1.52 16.85
N ALA A 18 -2.86 -1.90 18.09
CA ALA A 18 -1.62 -2.58 18.44
C ALA A 18 -1.52 -3.97 17.79
N SER A 19 -2.60 -4.75 17.84
CA SER A 19 -2.71 -6.05 17.18
C SER A 19 -2.44 -5.92 15.68
N GLU A 20 -3.14 -5.00 14.98
CA GLU A 20 -2.96 -4.74 13.55
C GLU A 20 -1.51 -4.30 13.23
N SER A 21 -0.89 -3.48 14.07
CA SER A 21 0.49 -3.04 13.87
C SER A 21 1.48 -4.17 13.97
N VAL A 22 1.38 -4.98 15.00
CA VAL A 22 2.31 -6.11 15.25
C VAL A 22 2.19 -7.15 14.12
N SER A 23 0.96 -7.55 13.77
CA SER A 23 0.70 -8.51 12.71
C SER A 23 1.18 -8.01 11.34
N ASN A 24 0.94 -6.74 11.00
CA ASN A 24 1.42 -6.19 9.73
C ASN A 24 2.94 -6.08 9.65
N ILE A 25 3.63 -5.72 10.75
CA ILE A 25 5.10 -5.72 10.80
C ILE A 25 5.62 -7.15 10.56
N GLY A 26 5.02 -8.14 11.21
CA GLY A 26 5.33 -9.55 11.00
C GLY A 26 5.15 -9.99 9.55
N ASN A 27 4.04 -9.65 8.92
CA ASN A 27 3.77 -9.92 7.51
C ASN A 27 4.87 -9.39 6.58
N TRP A 28 5.38 -8.18 6.84
CA TRP A 28 6.50 -7.62 6.08
C TRP A 28 7.80 -8.38 6.33
N ILE A 29 8.04 -8.83 7.57
CA ILE A 29 9.20 -9.67 7.90
C ILE A 29 9.16 -10.98 7.13
N THR A 30 8.02 -11.68 7.11
CA THR A 30 7.84 -12.91 6.32
C THR A 30 7.99 -12.65 4.84
N MET A 31 7.39 -11.59 4.28
CA MET A 31 7.54 -11.24 2.87
C MET A 31 9.00 -11.06 2.49
N MET A 32 9.77 -10.29 3.27
CA MET A 32 11.20 -10.10 3.03
C MET A 32 12.00 -11.39 3.22
N ALA A 33 11.64 -12.24 4.20
CA ALA A 33 12.27 -13.54 4.41
C ALA A 33 12.06 -14.47 3.21
N VAL A 34 10.85 -14.49 2.64
CA VAL A 34 10.54 -15.27 1.43
C VAL A 34 11.33 -14.75 0.22
N PHE A 35 11.46 -13.42 0.05
CA PHE A 35 12.35 -12.85 -0.97
C PHE A 35 13.81 -13.29 -0.76
N ALA A 36 14.29 -13.26 0.47
CA ALA A 36 15.64 -13.73 0.80
C ALA A 36 15.83 -15.23 0.45
N MET A 37 14.84 -16.06 0.77
CA MET A 37 14.89 -17.50 0.50
C MET A 37 14.80 -17.83 -1.00
N ILE A 38 13.86 -17.24 -1.72
CA ILE A 38 13.60 -17.55 -3.13
C ILE A 38 14.61 -16.86 -4.04
N VAL A 39 14.77 -15.53 -3.88
CA VAL A 39 15.54 -14.73 -4.84
C VAL A 39 17.03 -14.78 -4.51
N PHE A 40 17.45 -14.49 -3.25
CA PHE A 40 18.87 -14.36 -2.92
C PHE A 40 19.57 -15.71 -2.69
N LYS A 41 18.91 -16.68 -2.05
CA LYS A 41 19.49 -18.00 -1.75
C LYS A 41 19.09 -19.07 -2.73
N GLY A 42 17.97 -18.91 -3.42
CA GLY A 42 17.43 -19.88 -4.38
C GLY A 42 17.64 -19.51 -5.84
N ASP A 43 18.42 -18.46 -6.14
CA ASP A 43 18.65 -17.95 -7.51
C ASP A 43 17.36 -17.67 -8.29
N GLY A 44 16.31 -17.22 -7.57
CA GLY A 44 14.98 -17.01 -8.12
C GLY A 44 14.95 -15.98 -9.23
N SER A 45 14.12 -16.24 -10.23
CA SER A 45 13.88 -15.36 -11.37
C SER A 45 12.88 -14.25 -11.06
N ILE A 46 12.75 -13.28 -11.98
CA ILE A 46 11.74 -12.22 -11.93
C ILE A 46 10.32 -12.81 -11.91
N LEU A 47 10.08 -13.90 -12.63
CA LEU A 47 8.79 -14.60 -12.61
C LEU A 47 8.47 -15.15 -11.21
N GLN A 48 9.46 -15.71 -10.51
CA GLN A 48 9.28 -16.21 -9.15
C GLN A 48 9.07 -15.05 -8.14
N SER A 49 9.77 -13.93 -8.33
CA SER A 49 9.53 -12.69 -7.58
C SER A 49 8.09 -12.19 -7.78
N SER A 50 7.62 -12.15 -9.03
CA SER A 50 6.24 -11.79 -9.37
C SER A 50 5.21 -12.73 -8.73
N ALA A 51 5.49 -14.04 -8.71
CA ALA A 51 4.61 -15.03 -8.11
C ALA A 51 4.42 -14.84 -6.61
N ILE A 52 5.41 -14.31 -5.88
CA ILE A 52 5.27 -13.95 -4.46
C ILE A 52 4.15 -12.89 -4.29
N PHE A 53 4.18 -11.83 -5.11
CA PHE A 53 3.16 -10.78 -5.06
C PHE A 53 1.79 -11.29 -5.48
N LEU A 54 1.72 -12.12 -6.54
CA LEU A 54 0.45 -12.71 -6.98
C LEU A 54 -0.16 -13.63 -5.94
N ALA A 55 0.66 -14.44 -5.25
CA ALA A 55 0.22 -15.31 -4.17
C ALA A 55 -0.39 -14.53 -3.00
N GLY A 56 0.08 -13.31 -2.74
CA GLY A 56 -0.53 -12.43 -1.73
C GLY A 56 -1.78 -11.69 -2.21
N LEU A 57 -1.80 -11.23 -3.46
CA LEU A 57 -2.83 -10.32 -3.95
C LEU A 57 -4.06 -11.04 -4.51
N LEU A 58 -3.89 -12.05 -5.38
CA LEU A 58 -5.01 -12.71 -6.05
C LEU A 58 -5.97 -13.42 -5.08
N PRO A 59 -5.49 -14.22 -4.10
CA PRO A 59 -6.39 -14.87 -3.16
C PRO A 59 -7.18 -13.87 -2.32
N THR A 60 -6.56 -12.78 -1.91
CA THR A 60 -7.22 -11.69 -1.17
C THR A 60 -8.39 -11.10 -1.98
N LEU A 61 -8.18 -10.81 -3.26
CA LEU A 61 -9.22 -10.26 -4.12
C LEU A 61 -10.38 -11.24 -4.34
N VAL A 62 -10.06 -12.52 -4.60
CA VAL A 62 -11.05 -13.57 -4.84
C VAL A 62 -11.86 -13.88 -3.58
N PHE A 63 -11.20 -13.90 -2.41
CA PHE A 63 -11.83 -14.25 -1.14
C PHE A 63 -12.54 -13.08 -0.45
N SER A 64 -12.31 -11.84 -0.87
CA SER A 64 -12.89 -10.64 -0.24
C SER A 64 -14.42 -10.69 -0.05
N PRO A 65 -15.26 -11.19 -1.01
CA PRO A 65 -16.70 -11.33 -0.78
C PRO A 65 -17.05 -12.36 0.31
N ALA A 66 -16.29 -13.47 0.35
CA ALA A 66 -16.50 -14.50 1.36
C ALA A 66 -16.08 -14.01 2.76
N ALA A 67 -15.03 -13.21 2.86
CA ALA A 67 -14.63 -12.56 4.10
C ALA A 67 -15.74 -11.66 4.65
N GLY A 68 -16.40 -10.87 3.79
CA GLY A 68 -17.56 -10.06 4.16
C GLY A 68 -18.70 -10.92 4.72
N TRP A 69 -19.05 -12.00 4.02
CA TRP A 69 -20.10 -12.93 4.48
C TRP A 69 -19.77 -13.55 5.86
N LEU A 70 -18.51 -13.95 6.10
CA LEU A 70 -18.08 -14.48 7.38
C LEU A 70 -18.29 -13.47 8.53
N ILE A 71 -17.94 -12.21 8.30
CA ILE A 71 -18.04 -11.13 9.29
C ILE A 71 -19.50 -10.80 9.66
N ASP A 72 -20.41 -10.98 8.69
CA ASP A 72 -21.83 -10.75 8.90
C ASP A 72 -22.52 -11.88 9.69
N HIS A 73 -21.92 -13.08 9.75
CA HIS A 73 -22.56 -14.27 10.35
C HIS A 73 -21.88 -14.76 11.64
N PHE A 74 -20.63 -14.41 11.89
CA PHE A 74 -19.86 -14.90 13.02
C PHE A 74 -19.40 -13.77 13.94
N ASP A 75 -19.11 -14.11 15.21
CA ASP A 75 -18.52 -13.16 16.16
C ASP A 75 -17.18 -12.63 15.61
N ARG A 76 -17.15 -11.32 15.37
CA ARG A 76 -16.03 -10.59 14.73
C ARG A 76 -14.73 -10.75 15.49
N LYS A 77 -14.80 -10.81 16.84
CA LYS A 77 -13.63 -11.04 17.69
C LYS A 77 -13.01 -12.40 17.40
N TRP A 78 -13.82 -13.46 17.42
CA TRP A 78 -13.32 -14.83 17.24
C TRP A 78 -12.87 -15.10 15.80
N LEU A 79 -13.47 -14.42 14.82
CA LEU A 79 -12.97 -14.44 13.44
C LEU A 79 -11.58 -13.83 13.34
N MET A 80 -11.34 -12.67 13.96
CA MET A 80 -10.03 -12.04 13.97
C MET A 80 -8.99 -12.89 14.71
N VAL A 81 -9.32 -13.40 15.91
CA VAL A 81 -8.43 -14.29 16.67
C VAL A 81 -8.10 -15.56 15.88
N GLY A 82 -9.12 -16.20 15.30
CA GLY A 82 -8.94 -17.40 14.47
C GLY A 82 -8.09 -17.14 13.22
N SER A 83 -8.30 -16.01 12.56
CA SER A 83 -7.50 -15.58 11.40
C SER A 83 -6.02 -15.40 11.77
N GLU A 84 -5.70 -14.74 12.90
CA GLU A 84 -4.32 -14.57 13.37
C GLU A 84 -3.66 -15.92 13.72
N LEU A 85 -4.33 -16.76 14.47
CA LEU A 85 -3.80 -18.09 14.85
C LEU A 85 -3.59 -18.99 13.62
N PHE A 86 -4.54 -18.96 12.68
CA PHE A 86 -4.44 -19.72 11.45
C PHE A 86 -3.30 -19.20 10.56
N SER A 87 -3.12 -17.87 10.44
CA SER A 87 -1.99 -17.25 9.76
C SER A 87 -0.67 -17.66 10.40
N GLY A 88 -0.55 -17.63 11.72
CA GLY A 88 0.64 -18.06 12.44
C GLY A 88 0.97 -19.55 12.18
N LEU A 89 -0.04 -20.42 12.20
CA LEU A 89 0.14 -21.84 11.91
C LEU A 89 0.61 -22.09 10.46
N ILE A 90 -0.02 -21.42 9.49
CA ILE A 90 0.34 -21.54 8.07
C ILE A 90 1.75 -21.03 7.83
N ILE A 91 2.10 -19.85 8.37
CA ILE A 91 3.43 -19.26 8.21
C ILE A 91 4.51 -20.11 8.90
N ALA A 92 4.20 -20.76 10.03
CA ALA A 92 5.15 -21.69 10.67
C ALA A 92 5.53 -22.86 9.74
N ALA A 93 4.65 -23.27 8.82
CA ALA A 93 4.96 -24.31 7.85
C ALA A 93 6.11 -23.91 6.89
N LEU A 94 6.33 -22.60 6.62
CA LEU A 94 7.44 -22.11 5.80
C LEU A 94 8.81 -22.53 6.34
N ILE A 95 8.93 -22.76 7.65
CA ILE A 95 10.20 -23.18 8.28
C ILE A 95 10.65 -24.54 7.76
N PHE A 96 9.71 -25.41 7.39
CA PHE A 96 9.95 -26.79 6.98
C PHE A 96 9.88 -27.00 5.46
N VAL A 97 9.36 -26.01 4.72
CA VAL A 97 9.08 -26.13 3.29
C VAL A 97 10.21 -25.51 2.47
N LYS A 98 10.68 -26.28 1.45
CA LYS A 98 11.69 -25.84 0.48
C LYS A 98 11.15 -25.76 -0.96
N ARG A 99 10.00 -26.39 -1.24
CA ARG A 99 9.39 -26.42 -2.57
C ARG A 99 8.67 -25.11 -2.85
N LEU A 100 8.96 -24.48 -3.98
CA LEU A 100 8.40 -23.17 -4.37
C LEU A 100 6.88 -23.18 -4.44
N GLU A 101 6.30 -24.24 -4.99
CA GLU A 101 4.85 -24.36 -5.13
C GLU A 101 4.15 -24.35 -3.77
N LEU A 102 4.75 -25.00 -2.77
CA LEU A 102 4.23 -25.01 -1.42
C LEU A 102 4.41 -23.66 -0.71
N ILE A 103 5.52 -22.95 -0.97
CA ILE A 103 5.72 -21.60 -0.44
C ILE A 103 4.62 -20.68 -0.98
N TYR A 104 4.34 -20.69 -2.30
CA TYR A 104 3.25 -19.88 -2.87
C TYR A 104 1.88 -20.28 -2.34
N ALA A 105 1.62 -21.58 -2.15
CA ALA A 105 0.37 -22.05 -1.55
C ALA A 105 0.19 -21.56 -0.11
N ILE A 106 1.26 -21.57 0.68
CA ILE A 106 1.28 -21.05 2.06
C ILE A 106 0.99 -19.54 2.06
N LEU A 107 1.66 -18.77 1.19
CA LEU A 107 1.41 -17.33 1.06
C LEU A 107 -0.03 -17.04 0.61
N ALA A 108 -0.58 -17.84 -0.30
CA ALA A 108 -1.96 -17.70 -0.75
C ALA A 108 -2.97 -17.98 0.37
N LEU A 109 -2.75 -19.04 1.15
CA LEU A 109 -3.60 -19.37 2.30
C LEU A 109 -3.53 -18.29 3.39
N GLN A 110 -2.33 -17.77 3.64
CA GLN A 110 -2.13 -16.65 4.57
C GLN A 110 -2.86 -15.38 4.07
N ALA A 111 -2.78 -15.07 2.77
CA ALA A 111 -3.47 -13.93 2.19
C ALA A 111 -5.00 -14.04 2.30
N ILE A 112 -5.57 -15.25 2.16
CA ILE A 112 -6.98 -15.52 2.42
C ILE A 112 -7.31 -15.22 3.89
N SER A 113 -6.52 -15.73 4.82
CA SER A 113 -6.71 -15.52 6.25
C SER A 113 -6.68 -14.04 6.62
N THR A 114 -5.65 -13.33 6.21
CA THR A 114 -5.47 -11.91 6.53
C THR A 114 -6.48 -11.00 5.85
N SER A 115 -7.14 -11.44 4.76
CA SER A 115 -8.19 -10.68 4.07
C SER A 115 -9.42 -10.41 4.95
N ILE A 116 -9.62 -11.18 6.02
CA ILE A 116 -10.70 -11.01 6.99
C ILE A 116 -10.46 -9.78 7.88
N MET A 117 -9.20 -9.45 8.16
CA MET A 117 -8.82 -8.49 9.20
C MET A 117 -9.34 -7.07 8.93
N THR A 118 -9.13 -6.53 7.71
CA THR A 118 -9.56 -5.16 7.38
C THR A 118 -11.06 -4.97 7.45
N PRO A 119 -11.92 -5.79 6.81
CA PRO A 119 -13.35 -5.62 6.91
C PRO A 119 -13.90 -5.95 8.32
N ALA A 120 -13.29 -6.90 9.05
CA ALA A 120 -13.66 -7.16 10.45
C ALA A 120 -13.40 -5.92 11.32
N ARG A 121 -12.24 -5.28 11.20
CA ARG A 121 -11.92 -4.03 11.88
C ARG A 121 -12.94 -2.94 11.55
N GLN A 122 -13.29 -2.76 10.28
CA GLN A 122 -14.27 -1.76 9.86
C GLN A 122 -15.64 -2.00 10.48
N ALA A 123 -16.03 -3.27 10.67
CA ALA A 123 -17.26 -3.65 11.31
C ALA A 123 -17.23 -3.49 12.86
N VAL A 124 -16.05 -3.66 13.47
CA VAL A 124 -15.84 -3.57 14.93
C VAL A 124 -15.73 -2.14 15.43
N VAL A 125 -15.12 -1.23 14.64
CA VAL A 125 -14.88 0.16 15.09
C VAL A 125 -16.17 0.87 15.54
N PRO A 126 -17.32 0.78 14.84
CA PRO A 126 -18.58 1.39 15.28
C PRO A 126 -19.10 0.85 16.62
N ASP A 127 -18.76 -0.41 16.97
CA ASP A 127 -19.22 -1.04 18.21
C ASP A 127 -18.38 -0.62 19.43
N ILE A 128 -17.12 -0.21 19.22
CA ILE A 128 -16.20 0.12 20.31
C ILE A 128 -15.99 1.62 20.52
N VAL A 129 -16.48 2.49 19.61
CA VAL A 129 -16.39 3.95 19.75
C VAL A 129 -17.75 4.61 19.60
N SER A 130 -17.92 5.80 20.23
CA SER A 130 -19.15 6.59 20.09
C SER A 130 -19.32 7.09 18.63
N ARG A 131 -20.57 7.28 18.18
CA ARG A 131 -20.86 7.83 16.84
C ARG A 131 -20.12 9.16 16.55
N GLN A 132 -19.94 9.98 17.57
CA GLN A 132 -19.22 11.25 17.45
C GLN A 132 -17.71 11.08 17.23
N ASP A 133 -17.13 9.97 17.66
CA ASP A 133 -15.70 9.66 17.57
C ASP A 133 -15.34 8.77 16.38
N LEU A 134 -16.33 8.28 15.60
CA LEU A 134 -16.11 7.36 14.46
C LEU A 134 -15.14 7.94 13.41
N THR A 135 -15.35 9.20 12.99
CA THR A 135 -14.47 9.85 12.01
C THR A 135 -13.03 9.92 12.52
N ARG A 136 -12.83 10.16 13.81
CA ARG A 136 -11.52 10.24 14.44
C ARG A 136 -10.87 8.86 14.59
N ALA A 137 -11.66 7.83 14.94
CA ALA A 137 -11.18 6.46 15.01
C ALA A 137 -10.73 5.97 13.62
N ASN A 138 -11.50 6.25 12.57
CA ASN A 138 -11.11 5.93 11.21
C ASN A 138 -9.84 6.69 10.79
N ALA A 139 -9.71 7.97 11.13
CA ALA A 139 -8.49 8.73 10.88
C ALA A 139 -7.28 8.15 11.61
N PHE A 140 -7.45 7.69 12.86
CA PHE A 140 -6.41 7.00 13.62
C PHE A 140 -5.92 5.74 12.89
N PHE A 141 -6.83 4.86 12.43
CA PHE A 141 -6.44 3.66 11.69
C PHE A 141 -5.81 3.96 10.33
N GLN A 142 -6.27 4.99 9.63
CA GLN A 142 -5.64 5.44 8.38
C GLN A 142 -4.20 5.93 8.60
N GLN A 143 -3.97 6.71 9.65
CA GLN A 143 -2.61 7.15 10.01
C GLN A 143 -1.74 5.97 10.43
N LEU A 144 -2.29 5.05 11.23
CA LEU A 144 -1.58 3.84 11.66
C LEU A 144 -1.19 2.98 10.46
N ALA A 145 -2.11 2.73 9.54
CA ALA A 145 -1.84 1.99 8.29
C ALA A 145 -0.75 2.69 7.44
N GLY A 146 -0.78 4.02 7.37
CA GLY A 146 0.27 4.81 6.71
C GLY A 146 1.63 4.62 7.36
N LEU A 147 1.71 4.71 8.69
CA LEU A 147 2.95 4.50 9.44
C LEU A 147 3.49 3.07 9.28
N ILE A 148 2.61 2.07 9.33
CA ILE A 148 2.97 0.65 9.14
C ILE A 148 3.50 0.44 7.72
N LYS A 149 2.82 0.94 6.70
CA LYS A 149 3.23 0.80 5.29
C LYS A 149 4.63 1.34 5.03
N ILE A 150 5.05 2.32 5.79
CA ILE A 150 6.38 2.94 5.70
C ILE A 150 7.39 2.25 6.62
N GLY A 151 7.03 2.06 7.88
CA GLY A 151 7.93 1.56 8.92
C GLY A 151 8.15 0.05 8.86
N ALA A 152 7.14 -0.72 8.51
CA ALA A 152 7.24 -2.18 8.56
C ALA A 152 8.26 -2.76 7.54
N PRO A 153 8.32 -2.30 6.27
CA PRO A 153 9.38 -2.75 5.34
C PRO A 153 10.79 -2.40 5.82
N MET A 154 10.93 -1.21 6.42
CA MET A 154 12.22 -0.78 6.98
C MET A 154 12.65 -1.68 8.15
N ILE A 155 11.74 -1.95 9.10
CA ILE A 155 12.01 -2.85 10.24
C ILE A 155 12.35 -4.25 9.73
N ALA A 156 11.57 -4.78 8.77
CA ALA A 156 11.81 -6.09 8.17
C ALA A 156 13.19 -6.17 7.50
N GLY A 157 13.57 -5.14 6.73
CA GLY A 157 14.89 -5.06 6.09
C GLY A 157 16.03 -5.03 7.10
N LEU A 158 15.90 -4.24 8.17
CA LEU A 158 16.89 -4.19 9.25
C LEU A 158 17.02 -5.53 9.99
N ILE A 159 15.91 -6.20 10.27
CA ILE A 159 15.91 -7.53 10.90
C ILE A 159 16.66 -8.52 10.00
N LEU A 160 16.36 -8.57 8.71
CA LEU A 160 17.00 -9.51 7.79
C LEU A 160 18.45 -9.20 7.48
N ALA A 161 18.92 -7.98 7.75
CA ALA A 161 20.34 -7.66 7.68
C ALA A 161 21.18 -8.41 8.74
N VAL A 162 20.56 -8.82 9.86
CA VAL A 162 21.26 -9.45 11.01
C VAL A 162 20.67 -10.81 11.40
N VAL A 163 19.44 -11.14 10.95
CA VAL A 163 18.71 -12.36 11.31
C VAL A 163 18.54 -13.25 10.08
N ASN A 164 18.74 -14.55 10.24
CA ASN A 164 18.50 -15.52 9.17
C ASN A 164 16.99 -15.55 8.80
N PRO A 165 16.60 -15.71 7.53
CA PRO A 165 15.20 -15.77 7.09
C PRO A 165 14.31 -16.74 7.87
N HIS A 166 14.82 -17.91 8.26
CA HIS A 166 14.04 -18.86 9.07
C HIS A 166 13.72 -18.34 10.47
N HIS A 167 14.67 -17.66 11.13
CA HIS A 167 14.41 -17.02 12.42
C HIS A 167 13.50 -15.79 12.28
N ALA A 168 13.59 -15.08 11.16
CA ALA A 168 12.68 -13.98 10.85
C ALA A 168 11.22 -14.46 10.72
N ILE A 169 11.00 -15.63 10.09
CA ILE A 169 9.67 -16.26 10.04
C ILE A 169 9.15 -16.60 11.43
N ILE A 170 10.02 -17.10 12.34
CA ILE A 170 9.62 -17.37 13.73
C ILE A 170 9.16 -16.09 14.44
N LEU A 171 9.80 -14.94 14.19
CA LEU A 171 9.36 -13.66 14.73
C LEU A 171 7.97 -13.29 14.26
N ASP A 172 7.64 -13.57 12.99
CA ASP A 172 6.29 -13.33 12.48
C ASP A 172 5.26 -14.27 13.12
N VAL A 173 5.57 -15.56 13.26
CA VAL A 173 4.70 -16.51 13.99
C VAL A 173 4.41 -16.00 15.40
N ILE A 174 5.42 -15.50 16.11
CA ILE A 174 5.24 -14.91 17.44
C ILE A 174 4.35 -13.66 17.35
N SER A 175 4.51 -12.83 16.31
CA SER A 175 3.69 -11.63 16.10
C SER A 175 2.21 -11.97 15.93
N PHE A 176 1.89 -13.02 15.19
CA PHE A 176 0.52 -13.51 15.01
C PHE A 176 -0.09 -14.03 16.34
N VAL A 177 0.68 -14.82 17.10
CA VAL A 177 0.23 -15.31 18.41
C VAL A 177 0.00 -14.13 19.37
N PHE A 178 0.91 -13.18 19.40
CA PHE A 178 0.77 -11.99 20.24
C PHE A 178 -0.43 -11.12 19.83
N SER A 179 -0.64 -10.94 18.53
CA SER A 179 -1.82 -10.26 17.97
C SER A 179 -3.11 -10.98 18.40
N ALA A 180 -3.18 -12.29 18.26
CA ALA A 180 -4.33 -13.10 18.70
C ALA A 180 -4.62 -12.96 20.21
N ILE A 181 -3.59 -12.94 21.05
CA ILE A 181 -3.71 -12.70 22.50
C ILE A 181 -4.25 -11.29 22.77
N LEU A 182 -3.81 -10.27 22.05
CA LEU A 182 -4.35 -8.91 22.16
C LEU A 182 -5.83 -8.88 21.77
N LEU A 183 -6.18 -9.44 20.62
CA LEU A 183 -7.57 -9.48 20.11
C LEU A 183 -8.50 -10.27 21.04
N SER A 184 -8.00 -11.31 21.70
CA SER A 184 -8.79 -12.08 22.68
C SER A 184 -9.26 -11.26 23.88
N ARG A 185 -8.62 -10.11 24.14
CA ARG A 185 -9.00 -9.17 25.21
C ARG A 185 -10.14 -8.21 24.83
N LEU A 186 -10.54 -8.21 23.55
CA LEU A 186 -11.73 -7.45 23.12
C LEU A 186 -13.00 -8.06 23.72
N PRO A 187 -14.07 -7.26 23.93
CA PRO A 187 -15.39 -7.81 24.26
C PRO A 187 -15.89 -8.71 23.13
N SER A 188 -16.92 -9.53 23.40
CA SER A 188 -17.63 -10.25 22.34
C SER A 188 -18.32 -9.24 21.42
N LEU A 189 -18.21 -9.44 20.13
CA LEU A 189 -18.61 -8.51 19.07
C LEU A 189 -19.50 -9.25 18.07
N GLN A 190 -20.66 -9.70 18.57
CA GLN A 190 -21.64 -10.41 17.75
C GLN A 190 -22.28 -9.49 16.71
N PRO A 191 -22.55 -9.98 15.50
CA PRO A 191 -23.30 -9.23 14.51
C PRO A 191 -24.66 -8.81 15.06
N HIS A 192 -25.04 -7.55 14.89
CA HIS A 192 -26.36 -7.09 15.26
C HIS A 192 -27.37 -7.58 14.19
N PRO A 193 -28.59 -8.00 14.58
CA PRO A 193 -29.63 -8.43 13.62
C PRO A 193 -29.93 -7.40 12.55
N ASP A 194 -29.74 -6.12 12.84
CA ASP A 194 -29.92 -5.00 11.89
C ASP A 194 -28.73 -4.79 10.94
N ASP A 195 -27.59 -5.42 11.18
CA ASP A 195 -26.40 -5.27 10.33
C ASP A 195 -26.59 -5.92 8.93
N SER A 196 -27.41 -6.98 8.85
CA SER A 196 -27.80 -7.60 7.57
C SER A 196 -28.65 -6.66 6.68
N ALA A 197 -29.25 -5.63 7.27
CA ALA A 197 -29.97 -4.56 6.54
C ALA A 197 -29.08 -3.32 6.28
N SER A 198 -27.93 -3.24 6.94
CA SER A 198 -26.99 -2.12 6.87
C SER A 198 -25.76 -2.42 5.99
N GLY A 199 -25.87 -3.33 5.02
CA GLY A 199 -25.04 -3.21 3.81
C GLY A 199 -25.11 -1.75 3.40
N VAL A 200 -24.03 -0.99 3.59
CA VAL A 200 -23.90 0.46 3.38
C VAL A 200 -25.20 1.04 2.82
N ARG A 201 -26.12 1.49 3.69
CA ARG A 201 -27.23 2.31 3.23
C ARG A 201 -26.56 3.53 2.61
N THR A 202 -26.22 3.41 1.35
CA THR A 202 -26.23 4.58 0.50
C THR A 202 -27.64 5.14 0.73
N GLU A 203 -27.76 6.13 1.59
CA GLU A 203 -28.94 6.97 1.63
C GLU A 203 -29.32 7.19 0.18
N LYS A 204 -30.52 6.69 -0.20
CA LYS A 204 -31.06 6.98 -1.51
C LYS A 204 -31.10 8.50 -1.58
N PRO A 205 -30.29 9.14 -2.42
CA PRO A 205 -30.37 10.58 -2.55
C PRO A 205 -31.79 10.89 -3.02
N SER A 206 -32.53 11.59 -2.14
CA SER A 206 -33.81 12.17 -2.51
C SER A 206 -33.66 12.92 -3.84
N GLY A 207 -34.33 12.44 -4.89
CA GLY A 207 -34.83 13.23 -6.01
C GLY A 207 -33.89 14.07 -6.87
N GLY A 208 -32.60 13.74 -7.04
CA GLY A 208 -31.72 14.40 -7.99
C GLY A 208 -31.23 13.42 -9.06
N ARG A 209 -31.22 13.81 -10.34
CA ARG A 209 -30.74 13.06 -11.49
C ARG A 209 -29.36 12.47 -11.15
N LYS A 210 -29.27 11.13 -10.90
CA LYS A 210 -28.06 10.43 -10.48
C LYS A 210 -26.96 10.67 -11.51
N ARG A 211 -26.07 11.61 -11.22
CA ARG A 211 -24.88 11.83 -12.07
C ARG A 211 -24.06 10.54 -12.12
N LYS A 212 -23.88 9.97 -13.31
CA LYS A 212 -23.09 8.72 -13.47
C LYS A 212 -21.60 9.08 -13.32
N ILE A 213 -20.81 8.22 -12.69
CA ILE A 213 -19.34 8.39 -12.53
C ILE A 213 -18.69 8.65 -13.90
N ASN A 214 -19.09 7.90 -14.93
CA ASN A 214 -18.56 8.06 -16.29
C ASN A 214 -18.80 9.47 -16.86
N THR A 215 -19.91 10.13 -16.50
CA THR A 215 -20.18 11.52 -16.92
C THR A 215 -19.22 12.48 -16.24
N VAL A 216 -18.99 12.32 -14.92
CA VAL A 216 -18.06 13.16 -14.16
C VAL A 216 -16.62 13.00 -14.66
N LEU A 217 -16.18 11.77 -14.95
CA LEU A 217 -14.86 11.51 -15.52
C LEU A 217 -14.70 12.09 -16.93
N LYS A 218 -15.75 12.05 -17.77
CA LYS A 218 -15.71 12.65 -19.11
C LYS A 218 -15.64 14.18 -19.08
N GLU A 219 -16.33 14.79 -18.13
CA GLU A 219 -16.42 16.25 -17.99
C GLU A 219 -15.18 16.86 -17.31
N SER A 220 -14.42 16.09 -16.51
CA SER A 220 -13.26 16.60 -15.76
C SER A 220 -11.93 16.03 -16.29
N PRO A 221 -11.17 16.80 -17.10
CA PRO A 221 -9.82 16.40 -17.53
C PRO A 221 -8.87 16.16 -16.35
N ARG A 222 -9.00 16.93 -15.27
CA ARG A 222 -8.17 16.82 -14.07
C ARG A 222 -8.42 15.50 -13.33
N LEU A 223 -9.68 15.02 -13.24
CA LEU A 223 -9.97 13.70 -12.68
C LEU A 223 -9.38 12.58 -13.54
N ARG A 224 -9.52 12.66 -14.85
CA ARG A 224 -8.91 11.67 -15.76
C ARG A 224 -7.39 11.62 -15.60
N LEU A 225 -6.77 12.79 -15.47
CA LEU A 225 -5.33 12.90 -15.22
C LEU A 225 -4.95 12.23 -13.90
N LEU A 226 -5.71 12.47 -12.83
CA LEU A 226 -5.51 11.84 -11.52
C LEU A 226 -5.54 10.30 -11.61
N PHE A 227 -6.57 9.73 -12.26
CA PHE A 227 -6.70 8.28 -12.43
C PHE A 227 -5.61 7.69 -13.32
N LEU A 228 -5.22 8.38 -14.37
CA LEU A 228 -4.09 7.97 -15.22
C LEU A 228 -2.77 7.99 -14.45
N SER A 229 -2.56 9.02 -13.65
CA SER A 229 -1.34 9.20 -12.86
C SER A 229 -1.17 8.10 -11.80
N ILE A 230 -2.25 7.74 -11.09
CA ILE A 230 -2.18 6.64 -10.11
C ILE A 230 -1.96 5.30 -10.81
N PHE A 231 -2.66 5.04 -11.92
CA PHE A 231 -2.53 3.79 -12.66
C PHE A 231 -1.11 3.56 -13.14
N LEU A 232 -0.54 4.53 -13.87
CA LEU A 232 0.82 4.45 -14.41
C LEU A 232 1.89 4.52 -13.31
N GLY A 233 1.71 5.37 -12.31
CA GLY A 233 2.62 5.47 -11.17
C GLY A 233 2.76 4.14 -10.42
N ILE A 234 1.64 3.46 -10.18
CA ILE A 234 1.65 2.15 -9.51
C ILE A 234 2.31 1.08 -10.38
N ILE A 235 2.08 1.05 -11.69
CA ILE A 235 2.77 0.11 -12.58
C ILE A 235 4.29 0.24 -12.46
N VAL A 236 4.81 1.47 -12.42
CA VAL A 236 6.25 1.73 -12.30
C VAL A 236 6.79 1.29 -10.93
N ILE A 237 6.08 1.64 -9.85
CA ILE A 237 6.47 1.25 -8.49
C ILE A 237 6.51 -0.27 -8.36
N VAL A 238 5.44 -0.94 -8.78
CA VAL A 238 5.33 -2.41 -8.69
C VAL A 238 6.32 -3.10 -9.60
N GLY A 239 6.61 -2.53 -10.78
CA GLY A 239 7.68 -3.01 -11.64
C GLY A 239 9.05 -3.01 -10.94
N PHE A 240 9.34 -1.97 -10.16
CA PHE A 240 10.52 -1.95 -9.28
C PHE A 240 10.44 -3.01 -8.18
N ASP A 241 9.31 -3.15 -7.50
CA ASP A 241 9.14 -4.14 -6.42
C ASP A 241 9.41 -5.57 -6.93
N VAL A 242 8.92 -5.90 -8.12
CA VAL A 242 9.09 -7.23 -8.75
C VAL A 242 10.54 -7.47 -9.19
N ILE A 243 11.18 -6.49 -9.82
CA ILE A 243 12.56 -6.63 -10.32
C ILE A 243 13.59 -6.42 -9.22
N GLY A 244 13.29 -5.56 -8.23
CA GLY A 244 14.26 -4.99 -7.31
C GLY A 244 15.17 -6.00 -6.63
N ALA A 245 14.61 -7.08 -6.09
CA ALA A 245 15.38 -8.12 -5.42
C ALA A 245 16.37 -8.82 -6.38
N VAL A 246 15.89 -9.20 -7.58
CA VAL A 246 16.71 -9.84 -8.62
C VAL A 246 17.77 -8.88 -9.15
N PHE A 247 17.42 -7.63 -9.39
CA PHE A 247 18.34 -6.59 -9.84
C PHE A 247 19.49 -6.35 -8.82
N ILE A 248 19.13 -6.28 -7.55
CA ILE A 248 20.14 -6.08 -6.48
C ILE A 248 21.08 -7.27 -6.40
N ARG A 249 20.58 -8.50 -6.50
CA ARG A 249 21.41 -9.70 -6.52
C ARG A 249 22.31 -9.75 -7.75
N ASP A 250 21.74 -9.63 -8.95
CA ASP A 250 22.41 -9.93 -10.21
C ASP A 250 23.25 -8.77 -10.74
N VAL A 251 22.77 -7.54 -10.62
CA VAL A 251 23.43 -6.34 -11.17
C VAL A 251 24.29 -5.65 -10.12
N LEU A 252 23.72 -5.34 -8.94
CA LEU A 252 24.46 -4.63 -7.89
C LEU A 252 25.32 -5.55 -7.01
N LYS A 253 25.21 -6.88 -7.20
CA LYS A 253 25.89 -7.90 -6.37
C LYS A 253 25.71 -7.61 -4.87
N GLY A 254 24.48 -7.20 -4.51
CA GLY A 254 24.07 -6.88 -3.16
C GLY A 254 23.43 -8.07 -2.45
N SER A 255 23.34 -7.98 -1.11
CA SER A 255 22.70 -8.96 -0.24
C SER A 255 21.21 -8.63 -0.03
N GLU A 256 20.47 -9.57 0.61
CA GLU A 256 19.12 -9.34 1.09
C GLU A 256 19.02 -8.15 2.07
N GLY A 257 20.05 -7.93 2.91
CA GLY A 257 20.12 -6.77 3.80
C GLY A 257 20.23 -5.44 3.02
N PHE A 258 20.95 -5.42 1.90
CA PHE A 258 21.00 -4.23 1.03
C PHE A 258 19.67 -3.97 0.35
N PHE A 259 18.94 -4.99 -0.07
CA PHE A 259 17.56 -4.86 -0.57
C PHE A 259 16.64 -4.25 0.50
N GLY A 260 16.69 -4.78 1.73
CA GLY A 260 15.95 -4.23 2.86
C GLY A 260 16.29 -2.77 3.16
N LEU A 261 17.58 -2.41 3.06
CA LEU A 261 18.04 -1.02 3.22
C LEU A 261 17.39 -0.10 2.17
N LEU A 262 17.37 -0.48 0.89
CA LEU A 262 16.79 0.34 -0.17
C LEU A 262 15.28 0.55 0.03
N ILE A 263 14.54 -0.51 0.38
CA ILE A 263 13.11 -0.39 0.73
C ILE A 263 12.92 0.49 1.96
N GLY A 264 13.77 0.35 2.98
CA GLY A 264 13.76 1.21 4.14
C GLY A 264 13.99 2.69 3.82
N LEU A 265 14.90 2.98 2.87
CA LEU A 265 15.14 4.35 2.40
C LEU A 265 13.95 4.93 1.63
N VAL A 266 13.26 4.12 0.82
CA VAL A 266 11.98 4.53 0.21
C VAL A 266 10.96 4.89 1.30
N GLY A 267 10.86 4.08 2.37
CA GLY A 267 10.02 4.37 3.53
C GLY A 267 10.40 5.67 4.23
N LEU A 268 11.69 5.88 4.51
CA LEU A 268 12.19 7.12 5.13
C LEU A 268 11.91 8.35 4.27
N GLY A 269 12.11 8.25 2.96
CA GLY A 269 11.77 9.33 2.01
C GLY A 269 10.27 9.66 2.06
N THR A 270 9.40 8.63 2.10
CA THR A 270 7.95 8.80 2.21
C THR A 270 7.54 9.49 3.52
N LEU A 271 8.19 9.15 4.65
CA LEU A 271 8.02 9.87 5.93
C LEU A 271 8.46 11.32 5.82
N GLY A 272 9.63 11.56 5.22
CA GLY A 272 10.15 12.92 5.00
C GLY A 272 9.17 13.77 4.19
N ALA A 273 8.57 13.23 3.14
CA ALA A 273 7.52 13.91 2.38
C ALA A 273 6.30 14.28 3.25
N SER A 274 5.86 13.37 4.12
CA SER A 274 4.74 13.64 5.04
C SER A 274 5.03 14.80 5.98
N VAL A 275 6.25 14.85 6.53
CA VAL A 275 6.69 15.95 7.38
C VAL A 275 6.80 17.26 6.60
N LEU A 276 7.36 17.23 5.40
CA LEU A 276 7.45 18.42 4.53
C LEU A 276 6.06 19.01 4.22
N LEU A 277 5.09 18.14 3.89
CA LEU A 277 3.71 18.58 3.62
C LEU A 277 3.03 19.19 4.87
N MET A 278 3.32 18.65 6.07
CA MET A 278 2.80 19.24 7.33
C MET A 278 3.38 20.64 7.63
N LEU A 279 4.59 20.93 7.14
CA LEU A 279 5.25 22.22 7.33
C LEU A 279 4.89 23.25 6.24
N GLN A 280 4.20 22.81 5.18
CA GLN A 280 3.78 23.71 4.09
C GLN A 280 2.65 24.66 4.53
N ARG A 281 2.61 25.85 3.90
CA ARG A 281 1.58 26.86 4.14
C ARG A 281 0.23 26.44 3.52
N GLU A 282 -0.89 26.93 4.10
CA GLU A 282 -2.27 26.56 3.73
C GLU A 282 -2.65 26.80 2.24
N ASN A 283 -1.95 27.65 1.50
CA ASN A 283 -2.25 27.99 0.09
C ASN A 283 -1.36 27.28 -0.94
N HIS A 284 -0.97 26.04 -0.67
CA HIS A 284 -0.13 25.27 -1.59
C HIS A 284 -0.98 24.51 -2.63
N ASP A 285 -0.57 24.56 -3.92
CA ASP A 285 -1.25 23.83 -5.00
C ASP A 285 -0.86 22.35 -4.99
N PRO A 286 -1.77 21.40 -4.70
CA PRO A 286 -1.47 19.98 -4.67
C PRO A 286 -0.93 19.42 -5.99
N TRP A 287 -1.25 20.03 -7.13
CA TRP A 287 -0.74 19.59 -8.43
C TRP A 287 0.76 19.81 -8.59
N ARG A 288 1.30 20.85 -7.99
CA ARG A 288 2.75 21.09 -7.99
C ARG A 288 3.49 19.98 -7.26
N ASP A 289 2.94 19.50 -6.15
CA ASP A 289 3.48 18.38 -5.39
C ASP A 289 3.35 17.06 -6.15
N VAL A 290 2.26 16.85 -6.88
CA VAL A 290 2.10 15.67 -7.76
C VAL A 290 3.15 15.67 -8.87
N VAL A 291 3.40 16.80 -9.52
CA VAL A 291 4.45 16.92 -10.55
C VAL A 291 5.84 16.66 -9.96
N LEU A 292 6.16 17.30 -8.84
CA LEU A 292 7.42 17.08 -8.11
C LEU A 292 7.53 15.62 -7.65
N GLY A 293 6.45 15.07 -7.14
CA GLY A 293 6.37 13.67 -6.70
C GLY A 293 6.68 12.68 -7.82
N MET A 294 6.14 12.89 -9.03
CA MET A 294 6.44 12.06 -10.20
C MET A 294 7.91 12.18 -10.63
N LEU A 295 8.47 13.40 -10.64
CA LEU A 295 9.88 13.63 -10.97
C LEU A 295 10.80 12.92 -9.97
N LEU A 296 10.53 13.08 -8.68
CA LEU A 296 11.31 12.42 -7.64
C LEU A 296 11.13 10.90 -7.65
N LEU A 297 9.90 10.40 -7.88
CA LEU A 297 9.67 8.97 -8.03
C LEU A 297 10.45 8.37 -9.19
N ALA A 298 10.57 9.09 -10.31
CA ALA A 298 11.33 8.65 -11.47
C ALA A 298 12.84 8.49 -11.18
N THR A 299 13.37 9.15 -10.14
CA THR A 299 14.79 8.99 -9.76
C THR A 299 15.14 7.58 -9.32
N LEU A 300 14.20 6.84 -8.72
CA LEU A 300 14.41 5.45 -8.28
C LEU A 300 14.72 4.51 -9.47
N PRO A 301 13.81 4.32 -10.45
CA PRO A 301 14.12 3.48 -11.60
C PRO A 301 15.24 4.06 -12.48
N ALA A 302 15.38 5.38 -12.59
CA ALA A 302 16.44 6.01 -13.35
C ALA A 302 17.84 5.73 -12.75
N SER A 303 18.00 5.85 -11.43
CA SER A 303 19.28 5.60 -10.76
C SER A 303 19.72 4.14 -10.90
N LEU A 304 18.77 3.21 -10.84
CA LEU A 304 19.06 1.79 -11.06
C LEU A 304 19.41 1.50 -12.51
N ALA A 305 18.67 2.08 -13.47
CA ALA A 305 19.00 1.96 -14.89
C ALA A 305 20.40 2.51 -15.18
N LEU A 306 20.75 3.69 -14.68
CA LEU A 306 22.09 4.25 -14.78
C LEU A 306 23.15 3.37 -14.13
N GLY A 307 22.82 2.75 -13.00
CA GLY A 307 23.69 1.81 -12.29
C GLY A 307 24.12 0.61 -13.14
N THR A 308 23.35 0.22 -14.17
CA THR A 308 23.75 -0.86 -15.11
C THR A 308 24.90 -0.48 -16.04
N TRP A 309 25.11 0.82 -16.28
CA TRP A 309 26.15 1.32 -17.17
C TRP A 309 27.41 1.74 -16.43
N VAL A 310 27.36 1.77 -15.10
CA VAL A 310 28.49 2.14 -14.26
C VAL A 310 29.30 0.90 -13.90
N ASN A 311 30.53 0.83 -14.36
CA ASN A 311 31.44 -0.30 -14.11
C ASN A 311 31.97 -0.39 -12.67
N GLN A 312 31.63 0.60 -11.83
CA GLN A 312 32.09 0.65 -10.43
C GLN A 312 30.94 0.30 -9.48
N PRO A 313 30.96 -0.85 -8.79
CA PRO A 313 29.87 -1.31 -7.94
C PRO A 313 29.50 -0.34 -6.81
N VAL A 314 30.51 0.38 -6.28
CA VAL A 314 30.28 1.36 -5.21
C VAL A 314 29.42 2.53 -5.70
N ILE A 315 29.70 3.07 -6.89
CA ILE A 315 28.93 4.18 -7.47
C ILE A 315 27.53 3.71 -7.80
N ALA A 316 27.35 2.53 -8.38
CA ALA A 316 26.03 1.96 -8.67
C ALA A 316 25.18 1.80 -7.40
N ARG A 317 25.77 1.35 -6.28
CA ARG A 317 25.10 1.24 -4.98
C ARG A 317 24.75 2.62 -4.40
N LEU A 318 25.63 3.61 -4.50
CA LEU A 318 25.35 4.98 -4.06
C LEU A 318 24.21 5.61 -4.86
N LEU A 319 24.16 5.40 -6.19
CA LEU A 319 23.05 5.82 -7.03
C LEU A 319 21.74 5.16 -6.58
N ALA A 320 21.74 3.86 -6.29
CA ALA A 320 20.57 3.14 -5.80
C ALA A 320 20.09 3.70 -4.44
N ILE A 321 20.99 4.02 -3.51
CA ILE A 321 20.70 4.64 -2.22
C ILE A 321 20.04 6.01 -2.41
N GLY A 322 20.67 6.89 -3.20
CA GLY A 322 20.14 8.23 -3.47
C GLY A 322 18.78 8.19 -4.18
N GLY A 323 18.68 7.34 -5.22
CA GLY A 323 17.44 7.14 -5.96
C GLY A 323 16.30 6.58 -5.10
N SER A 324 16.59 5.65 -4.18
CA SER A 324 15.61 5.10 -3.25
C SER A 324 15.09 6.15 -2.26
N LEU A 325 15.95 6.98 -1.70
CA LEU A 325 15.55 8.04 -0.79
C LEU A 325 14.70 9.11 -1.50
N LEU A 326 15.17 9.62 -2.64
CA LEU A 326 14.45 10.62 -3.43
C LEU A 326 13.16 10.06 -4.01
N GLY A 327 13.18 8.83 -4.54
CA GLY A 327 12.01 8.14 -5.03
C GLY A 327 10.97 7.91 -3.93
N GLY A 328 11.43 7.65 -2.70
CA GLY A 328 10.58 7.57 -1.51
C GLY A 328 9.89 8.89 -1.20
N VAL A 329 10.61 10.03 -1.24
CA VAL A 329 10.00 11.35 -1.10
C VAL A 329 8.92 11.56 -2.18
N GLY A 330 9.23 11.21 -3.44
CA GLY A 330 8.29 11.29 -4.56
C GLY A 330 7.04 10.44 -4.32
N ASN A 331 7.21 9.20 -3.86
CA ASN A 331 6.09 8.31 -3.51
C ASN A 331 5.19 8.90 -2.43
N GLY A 332 5.78 9.48 -1.37
CA GLY A 332 5.03 10.11 -0.28
C GLY A 332 4.21 11.31 -0.76
N LEU A 333 4.80 12.20 -1.56
CA LEU A 333 4.09 13.33 -2.15
C LEU A 333 2.90 12.86 -3.00
N LEU A 334 3.11 11.84 -3.86
CA LEU A 334 2.06 11.30 -4.72
C LEU A 334 0.92 10.69 -3.91
N VAL A 335 1.21 9.80 -2.97
CA VAL A 335 0.19 9.09 -2.19
C VAL A 335 -0.71 10.09 -1.43
N ILE A 336 -0.10 11.10 -0.79
CA ILE A 336 -0.85 12.06 0.01
C ILE A 336 -1.65 13.01 -0.89
N GLN A 337 -1.02 13.59 -1.91
CA GLN A 337 -1.66 14.62 -2.73
C GLN A 337 -2.69 14.05 -3.71
N MET A 338 -2.51 12.81 -4.19
CA MET A 338 -3.56 12.16 -4.99
C MET A 338 -4.83 11.91 -4.17
N GLY A 339 -4.69 11.54 -2.88
CA GLY A 339 -5.82 11.45 -1.96
C GLY A 339 -6.52 12.80 -1.75
N THR A 340 -5.75 13.86 -1.56
CA THR A 340 -6.25 15.25 -1.43
C THR A 340 -6.97 15.70 -2.70
N LEU A 341 -6.36 15.50 -3.87
CA LEU A 341 -6.97 15.85 -5.16
C LEU A 341 -8.24 15.07 -5.44
N LEU A 342 -8.30 13.79 -5.07
CA LEU A 342 -9.52 13.00 -5.19
C LEU A 342 -10.67 13.63 -4.40
N GLN A 343 -10.40 14.10 -3.17
CA GLN A 343 -11.40 14.76 -2.34
C GLN A 343 -11.82 16.13 -2.91
N LEU A 344 -10.86 16.93 -3.37
CA LEU A 344 -11.12 18.26 -3.93
C LEU A 344 -11.86 18.23 -5.27
N LEU A 345 -11.56 17.26 -6.12
CA LEU A 345 -12.11 17.17 -7.49
C LEU A 345 -13.41 16.36 -7.56
N SER A 346 -13.72 15.56 -6.54
CA SER A 346 -14.91 14.70 -6.55
C SER A 346 -16.12 15.44 -5.98
N PRO A 347 -17.28 15.36 -6.63
CA PRO A 347 -18.52 15.87 -6.06
C PRO A 347 -18.81 15.19 -4.71
N PRO A 348 -19.21 15.96 -3.64
CA PRO A 348 -19.43 15.38 -2.32
C PRO A 348 -20.36 14.17 -2.28
N ALA A 349 -21.44 14.18 -3.09
CA ALA A 349 -22.40 13.10 -3.19
C ALA A 349 -21.83 11.80 -3.84
N LEU A 350 -20.68 11.87 -4.50
CA LEU A 350 -20.04 10.74 -5.19
C LEU A 350 -18.68 10.37 -4.59
N LEU A 351 -18.21 11.05 -3.57
CA LEU A 351 -16.85 10.90 -3.03
C LEU A 351 -16.53 9.45 -2.65
N GLY A 352 -17.42 8.75 -1.95
CA GLY A 352 -17.20 7.35 -1.59
C GLY A 352 -17.10 6.42 -2.82
N ARG A 353 -17.94 6.66 -3.84
CA ARG A 353 -17.93 5.88 -5.08
C ARG A 353 -16.67 6.16 -5.91
N MET A 354 -16.23 7.42 -5.95
CA MET A 354 -14.98 7.83 -6.60
C MET A 354 -13.77 7.23 -5.88
N GLY A 355 -13.79 7.18 -4.53
CA GLY A 355 -12.79 6.49 -3.73
C GLY A 355 -12.69 5.00 -4.06
N GLY A 356 -13.84 4.32 -4.23
CA GLY A 356 -13.87 2.92 -4.67
C GLY A 356 -13.25 2.72 -6.05
N VAL A 357 -13.57 3.58 -7.03
CA VAL A 357 -12.97 3.53 -8.38
C VAL A 357 -11.46 3.82 -8.31
N PHE A 358 -11.05 4.78 -7.48
CA PHE A 358 -9.63 5.11 -7.27
C PHE A 358 -8.85 3.90 -6.74
N GLN A 359 -9.37 3.24 -5.71
CA GLN A 359 -8.77 2.03 -5.16
C GLN A 359 -8.73 0.88 -6.18
N SER A 360 -9.81 0.68 -6.94
CA SER A 360 -9.84 -0.33 -8.01
C SER A 360 -8.83 -0.04 -9.11
N THR A 361 -8.64 1.24 -9.46
CA THR A 361 -7.62 1.66 -10.43
C THR A 361 -6.20 1.36 -9.92
N ALA A 362 -5.96 1.60 -8.62
CA ALA A 362 -4.69 1.30 -7.98
C ALA A 362 -4.40 -0.22 -8.02
N VAL A 363 -5.37 -1.05 -7.64
CA VAL A 363 -5.25 -2.52 -7.67
C VAL A 363 -5.07 -3.04 -9.11
N ALA A 364 -5.79 -2.47 -10.08
CA ALA A 364 -5.60 -2.82 -11.49
C ALA A 364 -4.18 -2.48 -11.98
N GLY A 365 -3.65 -1.30 -11.63
CA GLY A 365 -2.27 -0.93 -11.92
C GLY A 365 -1.26 -1.90 -11.29
N GLN A 366 -1.51 -2.32 -10.04
CA GLN A 366 -0.68 -3.29 -9.33
C GLN A 366 -0.66 -4.65 -10.05
N LEU A 367 -1.83 -5.20 -10.40
CA LEU A 367 -1.93 -6.46 -11.15
C LEU A 367 -1.22 -6.37 -12.50
N VAL A 368 -1.45 -5.29 -13.25
CA VAL A 368 -0.79 -5.05 -14.53
C VAL A 368 0.73 -4.99 -14.36
N GLY A 369 1.24 -4.26 -13.37
CA GLY A 369 2.67 -4.16 -13.08
C GLY A 369 3.28 -5.52 -12.74
N ILE A 370 2.63 -6.31 -11.86
CA ILE A 370 3.12 -7.64 -11.46
C ILE A 370 3.19 -8.59 -12.66
N VAL A 371 2.18 -8.58 -13.53
CA VAL A 371 2.08 -9.51 -14.67
C VAL A 371 2.97 -9.08 -15.84
N LEU A 372 2.98 -7.78 -16.18
CA LEU A 372 3.75 -7.30 -17.32
C LEU A 372 5.27 -7.39 -17.09
N THR A 373 5.73 -7.15 -15.88
CA THR A 373 7.17 -7.13 -15.59
C THR A 373 7.89 -8.41 -16.03
N PRO A 374 7.50 -9.63 -15.61
CA PRO A 374 8.17 -10.85 -16.03
C PRO A 374 7.94 -11.20 -17.51
N LEU A 375 6.90 -10.67 -18.16
CA LEU A 375 6.67 -10.86 -19.60
C LEU A 375 7.66 -10.05 -20.44
N PHE A 376 8.05 -8.88 -19.99
CA PHE A 376 8.99 -8.02 -20.70
C PHE A 376 10.45 -8.29 -20.33
N VAL A 377 10.72 -8.75 -19.11
CA VAL A 377 12.08 -8.93 -18.60
C VAL A 377 12.29 -10.40 -18.20
N PRO A 378 13.38 -11.07 -18.65
CA PRO A 378 14.48 -10.56 -19.47
C PRO A 378 14.27 -10.72 -21.00
N GLY A 379 13.15 -11.25 -21.45
CA GLY A 379 12.95 -11.69 -22.84
C GLY A 379 13.03 -10.57 -23.89
N LEU A 380 12.34 -9.45 -23.67
CA LEU A 380 12.29 -8.31 -24.59
C LEU A 380 13.19 -7.17 -24.17
N LEU A 381 13.40 -6.97 -22.88
CA LEU A 381 14.13 -5.86 -22.29
C LEU A 381 15.13 -6.36 -21.25
N SER A 382 16.29 -5.72 -21.14
CA SER A 382 17.12 -5.85 -19.95
C SER A 382 16.44 -5.24 -18.73
N MET A 383 16.84 -5.66 -17.53
CA MET A 383 16.31 -5.05 -16.27
C MET A 383 16.53 -3.53 -16.23
N GLY A 384 17.73 -3.07 -16.64
CA GLY A 384 18.04 -1.64 -16.73
C GLY A 384 17.20 -0.92 -17.77
N GLY A 385 16.98 -1.54 -18.95
CA GLY A 385 16.13 -1.01 -20.00
C GLY A 385 14.68 -0.84 -19.55
N TYR A 386 14.11 -1.84 -18.86
CA TYR A 386 12.75 -1.77 -18.31
C TYR A 386 12.61 -0.65 -17.26
N LEU A 387 13.57 -0.54 -16.33
CA LEU A 387 13.60 0.53 -15.34
C LEU A 387 13.76 1.92 -15.98
N GLY A 388 14.61 2.02 -17.02
CA GLY A 388 14.78 3.25 -17.81
C GLY A 388 13.49 3.67 -18.52
N LEU A 389 12.74 2.72 -19.09
CA LEU A 389 11.42 2.96 -19.68
C LEU A 389 10.40 3.40 -18.62
N GLY A 390 10.42 2.84 -17.42
CA GLY A 390 9.59 3.28 -16.30
C GLY A 390 9.87 4.74 -15.92
N ALA A 391 11.14 5.12 -15.82
CA ALA A 391 11.53 6.51 -15.55
C ALA A 391 11.08 7.46 -16.68
N LEU A 392 11.25 7.05 -17.94
CA LEU A 392 10.80 7.81 -19.10
C LEU A 392 9.28 7.97 -19.12
N ALA A 393 8.53 6.92 -18.83
CA ALA A 393 7.07 6.97 -18.75
C ALA A 393 6.58 7.97 -17.71
N LEU A 394 7.21 8.02 -16.53
CA LEU A 394 6.92 9.04 -15.51
C LEU A 394 7.28 10.44 -16.01
N GLY A 395 8.39 10.62 -16.71
CA GLY A 395 8.77 11.89 -17.31
C GLY A 395 7.76 12.39 -18.35
N ILE A 396 7.28 11.50 -19.22
CA ILE A 396 6.21 11.81 -20.20
C ILE A 396 4.91 12.16 -19.47
N LEU A 397 4.57 11.44 -18.40
CA LEU A 397 3.39 11.71 -17.59
C LEU A 397 3.47 13.08 -16.91
N VAL A 398 4.65 13.49 -16.44
CA VAL A 398 4.92 14.83 -15.91
C VAL A 398 4.63 15.89 -16.97
N LEU A 399 5.21 15.73 -18.17
CA LEU A 399 4.98 16.67 -19.27
C LEU A 399 3.49 16.75 -19.63
N TYR A 400 2.82 15.60 -19.75
CA TYR A 400 1.37 15.55 -20.02
C TYR A 400 0.57 16.24 -18.93
N THR A 401 0.96 16.06 -17.65
CA THR A 401 0.31 16.71 -16.51
C THR A 401 0.44 18.22 -16.61
N ILE A 402 1.64 18.75 -16.82
CA ILE A 402 1.89 20.19 -16.95
C ILE A 402 1.08 20.78 -18.12
N LEU A 403 1.10 20.15 -19.29
CA LEU A 403 0.35 20.60 -20.47
C LEU A 403 -1.17 20.60 -20.22
N THR A 404 -1.68 19.59 -19.54
CA THR A 404 -3.12 19.50 -19.23
C THR A 404 -3.54 20.56 -18.23
N LEU A 405 -2.72 20.85 -17.22
CA LEU A 405 -3.00 21.87 -16.22
C LEU A 405 -2.97 23.27 -16.83
N HIS A 406 -2.03 23.56 -17.74
CA HIS A 406 -1.99 24.84 -18.46
C HIS A 406 -3.19 25.07 -19.36
N ARG A 407 -3.73 24.03 -19.97
CA ARG A 407 -4.92 24.12 -20.84
C ARG A 407 -6.25 24.17 -20.05
N SER A 408 -6.25 23.73 -18.80
CA SER A 408 -7.42 23.78 -17.92
C SER A 408 -7.41 25.12 -17.18
N ALA A 409 -8.43 25.99 -17.38
CA ALA A 409 -8.55 27.27 -16.68
C ALA A 409 -8.35 27.12 -15.15
N PRO A 410 -7.79 28.12 -14.45
CA PRO A 410 -7.60 28.07 -13.01
C PRO A 410 -8.95 27.81 -12.32
N MET A 411 -8.93 26.96 -11.28
CA MET A 411 -10.09 26.80 -10.37
C MET A 411 -10.42 28.20 -9.84
N GLN A 412 -11.53 28.78 -10.31
CA GLN A 412 -12.12 29.91 -9.63
C GLN A 412 -12.40 29.47 -8.21
N SER A 413 -11.78 30.14 -7.24
CA SER A 413 -12.07 29.97 -5.83
C SER A 413 -13.59 30.10 -5.69
N ALA A 414 -14.27 29.07 -5.19
CA ALA A 414 -15.65 29.15 -4.78
C ALA A 414 -15.75 29.92 -3.45
N ALA A 415 -15.18 31.12 -3.40
CA ALA A 415 -15.53 32.17 -2.48
C ALA A 415 -16.75 32.83 -3.11
N GLY A 416 -17.94 32.37 -2.72
CA GLY A 416 -19.20 33.07 -3.01
C GLY A 416 -19.08 34.50 -2.52
N PRO A 417 -19.80 35.44 -3.15
CA PRO A 417 -19.84 36.81 -2.71
C PRO A 417 -20.34 36.84 -1.27
N ALA A 418 -19.58 37.47 -0.37
CA ALA A 418 -20.10 37.89 0.90
C ALA A 418 -21.28 38.81 0.59
N GLY A 419 -22.47 38.31 0.87
CA GLY A 419 -23.67 39.11 0.75
C GLY A 419 -23.66 40.24 1.76
N ASP A 420 -23.87 41.43 1.29
CA ASP A 420 -24.21 42.61 2.05
C ASP A 420 -25.48 42.43 2.88
#